data_df531df89282492fce381f58066f55a7
#
_entry.id   df531df89282492fce381f58066f55a7
#
_cell.length_a   1.000
_cell.length_b   1.000
_cell.length_c   1.000
_cell.angle_alpha   90.00
_cell.angle_beta   90.00
_cell.angle_gamma   90.00
#
_symmetry.space_group_name_H-M   'P 1'
#
loop_
_entity.id
_entity.type
_entity.pdbx_description
1 polymer ?
#
loop_
_entity_poly.entity_id
_entity_poly.type
_entity_poly.pdbx_seq_one_letter_code
_entity_poly.pdbx_strand_id
1 'polypeptide(L)'
;MMNVEIITGSRLHFGLICGTPQTGWRFGGVGVMLRQPSWRITMHKSRTSVDQISASSETTGRVAEFLQKIRMVLPLPAIEVSVKSEVPFHAGLGGGTQLGLAIAAAAKLVSHQRDIHNPFELAELAQRAERSAIGTVGFCDGGFLIDHGLPDTLSETRNVHRIVVPEAWRFVLVRPMSAQGLCGDRERSFFNQRAIMAESLVESLVRQIQDCLVPSIQSEKFESFSVSLEDYGDAVGRFYAAEQGDIFAHPVIRKLVVILRAAGIHGAAQSSWGPGISIPASSIEHAQSIVDRIPPELDGTQLRVDIAEPLNTGASLHSESPEMSDGQRLV
;
A
#
# COMPACT_ATOMS: atom_id res chain seq x y z
N MET A 1 14.50 20.39 21.29
CA MET A 1 14.20 20.30 19.84
C MET A 1 13.07 19.30 19.68
N MET A 2 12.06 19.62 18.85
CA MET A 2 10.97 18.68 18.58
C MET A 2 11.56 17.46 17.87
N ASN A 3 11.35 16.28 18.46
CA ASN A 3 11.66 14.99 17.86
C ASN A 3 10.34 14.36 17.42
N VAL A 4 10.23 14.02 16.13
CA VAL A 4 9.03 13.43 15.55
C VAL A 4 9.34 12.00 15.16
N GLU A 5 8.58 11.05 15.68
CA GLU A 5 8.61 9.65 15.24
C GLU A 5 7.31 9.32 14.50
N ILE A 6 7.42 8.70 13.33
CA ILE A 6 6.30 8.20 12.55
C ILE A 6 6.49 6.72 12.28
N ILE A 7 5.44 5.94 12.55
CA ILE A 7 5.37 4.54 12.19
C ILE A 7 4.18 4.36 11.27
N THR A 8 4.41 3.92 10.03
CA THR A 8 3.36 3.58 9.08
C THR A 8 3.59 2.20 8.49
N GLY A 9 2.50 1.49 8.24
CA GLY A 9 2.55 0.15 7.67
C GLY A 9 2.82 0.13 6.16
N SER A 10 2.64 -1.02 5.58
CA SER A 10 2.59 -1.23 4.14
C SER A 10 1.14 -1.32 3.65
N ARG A 11 0.96 -1.38 2.33
CA ARG A 11 -0.38 -1.56 1.75
C ARG A 11 -0.36 -2.61 0.67
N LEU A 12 -1.42 -3.42 0.60
CA LEU A 12 -1.76 -4.19 -0.57
C LEU A 12 -2.73 -3.40 -1.45
N HIS A 13 -2.57 -3.52 -2.75
CA HIS A 13 -3.45 -2.92 -3.74
C HIS A 13 -3.80 -4.00 -4.77
N PHE A 14 -5.04 -4.43 -4.78
CA PHE A 14 -5.47 -5.59 -5.56
C PHE A 14 -5.79 -5.26 -7.03
N GLY A 15 -5.21 -4.19 -7.53
CA GLY A 15 -5.28 -3.75 -8.92
C GLY A 15 -6.11 -2.50 -9.11
N LEU A 16 -5.75 -1.73 -10.16
CA LEU A 16 -6.48 -0.55 -10.57
C LEU A 16 -7.60 -0.92 -11.53
N ILE A 17 -8.78 -0.38 -11.29
CA ILE A 17 -9.87 -0.34 -12.27
C ILE A 17 -9.59 0.85 -13.20
N CYS A 18 -9.44 0.57 -14.49
CA CYS A 18 -9.19 1.59 -15.50
C CYS A 18 -10.49 1.94 -16.23
N GLY A 19 -11.47 2.48 -15.52
CA GLY A 19 -12.73 2.94 -16.09
C GLY A 19 -12.56 4.26 -16.87
N THR A 20 -13.64 4.63 -17.58
CA THR A 20 -13.78 5.91 -18.29
C THR A 20 -14.54 6.92 -17.44
N PRO A 21 -14.62 8.21 -17.81
CA PRO A 21 -15.54 9.15 -17.15
C PRO A 21 -17.00 8.68 -17.13
N GLN A 22 -17.45 7.96 -18.16
CA GLN A 22 -18.83 7.46 -18.26
C GLN A 22 -19.08 6.27 -17.34
N THR A 23 -18.11 5.37 -17.17
CA THR A 23 -18.23 4.20 -16.29
C THR A 23 -17.81 4.51 -14.84
N GLY A 24 -17.18 5.66 -14.59
CA GLY A 24 -16.53 5.97 -13.32
C GLY A 24 -15.31 5.07 -13.05
N TRP A 25 -14.87 5.03 -11.83
CA TRP A 25 -13.77 4.15 -11.36
C TRP A 25 -12.43 4.34 -12.08
N ARG A 26 -12.18 5.52 -12.62
CA ARG A 26 -10.89 5.83 -13.23
C ARG A 26 -9.78 5.82 -12.17
N PHE A 27 -8.92 4.81 -12.23
CA PHE A 27 -7.91 4.50 -11.21
C PHE A 27 -8.49 4.16 -9.83
N GLY A 28 -9.74 3.66 -9.81
CA GLY A 28 -10.36 3.09 -8.63
C GLY A 28 -9.81 1.70 -8.29
N GLY A 29 -10.36 1.08 -7.26
CA GLY A 29 -10.02 -0.29 -6.85
C GLY A 29 -10.05 -0.49 -5.35
N VAL A 30 -9.51 -1.59 -4.89
CA VAL A 30 -9.51 -1.97 -3.48
C VAL A 30 -8.11 -2.31 -2.97
N GLY A 31 -7.93 -2.15 -1.66
CA GLY A 31 -6.69 -2.49 -0.99
C GLY A 31 -6.82 -2.54 0.52
N VAL A 32 -5.79 -2.98 1.19
CA VAL A 32 -5.76 -3.10 2.65
C VAL A 32 -4.43 -2.60 3.21
N MET A 33 -4.50 -1.91 4.34
CA MET A 33 -3.33 -1.53 5.10
C MET A 33 -2.89 -2.67 6.01
N LEU A 34 -1.58 -2.86 6.08
CA LEU A 34 -0.93 -3.89 6.87
C LEU A 34 0.01 -3.26 7.90
N ARG A 35 0.03 -3.83 9.11
CA ARG A 35 0.92 -3.38 10.18
C ARG A 35 2.40 -3.61 9.85
N GLN A 36 2.71 -4.67 9.12
CA GLN A 36 4.07 -5.04 8.73
C GLN A 36 4.12 -5.57 7.29
N PRO A 37 5.24 -5.39 6.60
CA PRO A 37 6.40 -4.58 6.98
C PRO A 37 6.04 -3.10 7.16
N SER A 38 6.81 -2.36 7.93
CA SER A 38 6.50 -0.97 8.28
C SER A 38 7.72 -0.05 8.15
N TRP A 39 7.44 1.22 7.88
CA TRP A 39 8.40 2.30 8.06
C TRP A 39 8.36 2.75 9.52
N ARG A 40 9.53 2.92 10.11
CA ARG A 40 9.71 3.63 11.39
C ARG A 40 10.79 4.68 11.20
N ILE A 41 10.38 5.94 11.27
CA ILE A 41 11.18 7.09 10.87
C ILE A 41 11.18 8.09 12.02
N THR A 42 12.38 8.59 12.37
CA THR A 42 12.50 9.74 13.26
C THR A 42 13.06 10.92 12.50
N MET A 43 12.53 12.13 12.77
CA MET A 43 12.96 13.37 12.16
C MET A 43 13.03 14.48 13.18
N HIS A 44 14.11 15.25 13.16
CA HIS A 44 14.26 16.47 13.95
C HIS A 44 15.14 17.50 13.21
N LYS A 45 15.14 18.75 13.69
CA LYS A 45 16.04 19.79 13.15
C LYS A 45 17.49 19.36 13.35
N SER A 46 18.29 19.43 12.31
CA SER A 46 19.73 19.14 12.38
C SER A 46 20.46 20.17 13.26
N ARG A 47 21.49 19.73 13.92
CA ARG A 47 22.43 20.59 14.65
C ARG A 47 23.43 21.28 13.72
N THR A 48 23.48 20.83 12.48
CA THR A 48 24.36 21.38 11.42
C THR A 48 23.53 22.13 10.39
N SER A 49 24.17 22.75 9.41
CA SER A 49 23.52 23.44 8.29
C SER A 49 23.15 22.50 7.14
N VAL A 50 23.42 21.19 7.28
CA VAL A 50 23.17 20.19 6.23
C VAL A 50 22.28 19.08 6.76
N ASP A 51 21.53 18.46 5.83
CA ASP A 51 20.73 17.28 6.15
C ASP A 51 21.62 16.08 6.48
N GLN A 52 21.16 15.27 7.43
CA GLN A 52 21.77 14.00 7.79
C GLN A 52 20.72 12.91 7.66
N ILE A 53 21.00 11.87 6.86
CA ILE A 53 20.04 10.78 6.62
C ILE A 53 20.74 9.47 6.96
N SER A 54 20.18 8.74 7.91
CA SER A 54 20.65 7.42 8.35
C SER A 54 19.62 6.35 7.94
N ALA A 55 19.88 5.66 6.83
CA ALA A 55 19.03 4.64 6.24
C ALA A 55 19.85 3.72 5.31
N SER A 56 19.22 2.74 4.66
CA SER A 56 19.85 2.01 3.55
C SER A 56 20.18 2.98 2.39
N SER A 57 21.10 2.60 1.52
CA SER A 57 21.52 3.45 0.39
C SER A 57 20.35 3.86 -0.50
N GLU A 58 19.46 2.92 -0.84
CA GLU A 58 18.26 3.20 -1.67
C GLU A 58 17.30 4.16 -0.95
N THR A 59 17.03 3.92 0.33
CA THR A 59 16.13 4.75 1.14
C THR A 59 16.70 6.15 1.33
N THR A 60 18.00 6.30 1.54
CA THR A 60 18.68 7.60 1.66
C THR A 60 18.42 8.47 0.43
N GLY A 61 18.59 7.92 -0.78
CA GLY A 61 18.31 8.65 -2.02
C GLY A 61 16.87 9.11 -2.11
N ARG A 62 15.91 8.23 -1.79
CA ARG A 62 14.47 8.56 -1.83
C ARG A 62 14.06 9.59 -0.78
N VAL A 63 14.60 9.50 0.43
CA VAL A 63 14.37 10.52 1.48
C VAL A 63 14.87 11.87 1.02
N ALA A 64 16.09 11.96 0.44
CA ALA A 64 16.63 13.19 -0.08
C ALA A 64 15.75 13.80 -1.20
N GLU A 65 15.25 12.96 -2.12
CA GLU A 65 14.32 13.41 -3.16
C GLU A 65 13.01 13.98 -2.57
N PHE A 66 12.41 13.31 -1.57
CA PHE A 66 11.21 13.83 -0.92
C PHE A 66 11.47 15.15 -0.20
N LEU A 67 12.58 15.28 0.51
CA LEU A 67 12.95 16.52 1.18
C LEU A 67 13.15 17.68 0.19
N GLN A 68 13.78 17.41 -0.95
CA GLN A 68 13.94 18.40 -2.01
C GLN A 68 12.58 18.90 -2.52
N LYS A 69 11.65 18.00 -2.81
CA LYS A 69 10.30 18.33 -3.27
C LYS A 69 9.52 19.13 -2.22
N ILE A 70 9.54 18.68 -0.98
CA ILE A 70 8.85 19.35 0.13
C ILE A 70 9.38 20.78 0.32
N ARG A 71 10.69 21.02 0.20
CA ARG A 71 11.30 22.36 0.30
C ARG A 71 10.89 23.33 -0.78
N MET A 72 10.37 22.87 -1.90
CA MET A 72 9.82 23.75 -2.93
C MET A 72 8.52 24.44 -2.47
N VAL A 73 7.82 23.85 -1.49
CA VAL A 73 6.50 24.30 -1.03
C VAL A 73 6.54 24.74 0.44
N LEU A 74 7.31 24.02 1.28
CA LEU A 74 7.36 24.22 2.72
C LEU A 74 8.78 24.65 3.14
N PRO A 75 8.94 25.81 3.80
CA PRO A 75 10.22 26.19 4.42
C PRO A 75 10.64 25.15 5.46
N LEU A 76 11.69 24.40 5.18
CA LEU A 76 12.20 23.34 6.04
C LEU A 76 13.67 23.60 6.36
N PRO A 77 14.07 23.68 7.65
CA PRO A 77 15.46 23.81 8.03
C PRO A 77 16.26 22.57 7.61
N ALA A 78 17.56 22.58 7.82
CA ALA A 78 18.35 21.37 7.77
C ALA A 78 17.84 20.37 8.83
N ILE A 79 17.67 19.12 8.46
CA ILE A 79 17.06 18.09 9.30
C ILE A 79 17.95 16.85 9.41
N GLU A 80 17.74 16.12 10.48
CA GLU A 80 18.28 14.77 10.68
C GLU A 80 17.14 13.77 10.61
N VAL A 81 17.28 12.78 9.72
CA VAL A 81 16.32 11.68 9.50
C VAL A 81 16.99 10.35 9.82
N SER A 82 16.38 9.55 10.67
CA SER A 82 16.81 8.17 10.93
C SER A 82 15.67 7.19 10.62
N VAL A 83 15.95 6.22 9.75
CA VAL A 83 15.02 5.17 9.39
C VAL A 83 15.41 3.90 10.14
N LYS A 84 14.53 3.42 11.02
CA LYS A 84 14.75 2.27 11.91
C LYS A 84 14.23 0.95 11.33
N SER A 85 13.15 1.01 10.53
CA SER A 85 12.63 -0.12 9.77
C SER A 85 12.19 0.33 8.39
N GLU A 86 12.27 -0.58 7.42
CA GLU A 86 12.02 -0.28 6.01
C GLU A 86 11.00 -1.25 5.41
N VAL A 87 10.17 -0.72 4.51
CA VAL A 87 9.30 -1.50 3.63
C VAL A 87 10.04 -1.75 2.32
N PRO A 88 10.16 -3.00 1.85
CA PRO A 88 10.82 -3.29 0.60
C PRO A 88 10.21 -2.52 -0.58
N PHE A 89 11.05 -1.89 -1.38
CA PHE A 89 10.63 -1.23 -2.60
C PHE A 89 10.32 -2.26 -3.71
N HIS A 90 9.45 -1.88 -4.64
CA HIS A 90 9.08 -2.69 -5.81
C HIS A 90 8.55 -4.11 -5.51
N ALA A 91 8.09 -4.32 -4.27
CA ALA A 91 7.52 -5.58 -3.79
C ALA A 91 5.98 -5.63 -3.80
N GLY A 92 5.32 -4.64 -4.41
CA GLY A 92 3.85 -4.50 -4.37
C GLY A 92 3.29 -3.93 -3.06
N LEU A 93 4.15 -3.54 -2.09
CA LEU A 93 3.77 -3.17 -0.72
C LEU A 93 3.56 -1.67 -0.49
N GLY A 94 3.60 -0.85 -1.54
CA GLY A 94 3.35 0.59 -1.44
C GLY A 94 4.41 1.38 -0.67
N GLY A 95 5.60 0.82 -0.47
CA GLY A 95 6.65 1.39 0.37
C GLY A 95 7.02 2.83 0.02
N GLY A 96 7.14 3.16 -1.29
CA GLY A 96 7.47 4.51 -1.72
C GLY A 96 6.40 5.56 -1.38
N THR A 97 5.11 5.19 -1.43
CA THR A 97 4.02 6.10 -1.04
C THR A 97 4.03 6.32 0.47
N GLN A 98 4.13 5.24 1.26
CA GLN A 98 4.14 5.34 2.72
C GLN A 98 5.36 6.12 3.23
N LEU A 99 6.55 5.92 2.63
CA LEU A 99 7.74 6.71 2.95
C LEU A 99 7.51 8.19 2.65
N GLY A 100 7.01 8.54 1.46
CA GLY A 100 6.77 9.93 1.07
C GLY A 100 5.80 10.65 2.00
N LEU A 101 4.68 9.99 2.37
CA LEU A 101 3.69 10.54 3.29
C LEU A 101 4.27 10.71 4.72
N ALA A 102 5.06 9.74 5.19
CA ALA A 102 5.72 9.83 6.48
C ALA A 102 6.73 11.00 6.54
N ILE A 103 7.53 11.18 5.50
CA ILE A 103 8.47 12.31 5.40
C ILE A 103 7.69 13.64 5.31
N ALA A 104 6.60 13.72 4.55
CA ALA A 104 5.77 14.94 4.45
C ALA A 104 5.13 15.29 5.79
N ALA A 105 4.55 14.33 6.50
CA ALA A 105 3.96 14.54 7.82
C ALA A 105 5.00 14.99 8.85
N ALA A 106 6.16 14.32 8.89
CA ALA A 106 7.27 14.69 9.77
C ALA A 106 7.79 16.11 9.47
N ALA A 107 7.95 16.47 8.20
CA ALA A 107 8.40 17.80 7.77
C ALA A 107 7.42 18.91 8.20
N LYS A 108 6.09 18.70 8.04
CA LYS A 108 5.07 19.63 8.55
C LYS A 108 5.22 19.85 10.06
N LEU A 109 5.34 18.76 10.82
CA LEU A 109 5.48 18.85 12.29
C LEU A 109 6.76 19.57 12.72
N VAL A 110 7.91 19.24 12.12
CA VAL A 110 9.20 19.92 12.41
C VAL A 110 9.15 21.40 12.05
N SER A 111 8.33 21.78 11.07
CA SER A 111 8.05 23.17 10.68
C SER A 111 6.92 23.83 11.50
N HIS A 112 6.51 23.20 12.62
CA HIS A 112 5.44 23.68 13.52
C HIS A 112 4.04 23.78 12.86
N GLN A 113 3.81 23.11 11.74
CA GLN A 113 2.49 22.95 11.15
C GLN A 113 1.85 21.68 11.73
N ARG A 114 0.69 21.83 12.38
CA ARG A 114 0.03 20.73 13.11
C ARG A 114 -1.04 20.02 12.30
N ASP A 115 -1.48 20.59 11.17
CA ASP A 115 -2.47 19.95 10.32
C ASP A 115 -1.82 18.92 9.40
N ILE A 116 -1.89 17.67 9.84
CA ILE A 116 -1.36 16.48 9.15
C ILE A 116 -2.46 15.44 8.89
N HIS A 117 -3.73 15.82 9.13
CA HIS A 117 -4.87 14.91 9.00
C HIS A 117 -5.42 14.85 7.60
N ASN A 118 -5.10 15.81 6.73
CA ASN A 118 -5.52 15.76 5.33
C ASN A 118 -4.57 14.87 4.51
N PRO A 119 -4.99 13.63 4.13
CA PRO A 119 -4.13 12.72 3.40
C PRO A 119 -3.74 13.25 2.02
N PHE A 120 -4.58 14.07 1.39
CA PHE A 120 -4.31 14.60 0.05
C PHE A 120 -3.31 15.74 0.08
N GLU A 121 -3.30 16.59 1.11
CA GLU A 121 -2.24 17.58 1.30
C GLU A 121 -0.87 16.93 1.53
N LEU A 122 -0.82 15.88 2.33
CA LEU A 122 0.42 15.11 2.51
C LEU A 122 0.87 14.47 1.20
N ALA A 123 -0.07 13.97 0.42
CA ALA A 123 0.22 13.38 -0.88
C ALA A 123 0.71 14.41 -1.90
N GLU A 124 0.16 15.61 -1.90
CA GLU A 124 0.62 16.73 -2.73
C GLU A 124 2.07 17.09 -2.38
N LEU A 125 2.40 17.28 -1.10
CA LEU A 125 3.77 17.53 -0.65
C LEU A 125 4.74 16.42 -1.06
N ALA A 126 4.29 15.17 -0.99
CA ALA A 126 5.06 14.00 -1.39
C ALA A 126 5.03 13.71 -2.90
N GLN A 127 4.24 14.46 -3.69
CA GLN A 127 3.92 14.21 -5.10
C GLN A 127 3.45 12.76 -5.33
N ARG A 128 2.40 12.39 -4.60
CA ARG A 128 1.75 11.07 -4.64
C ARG A 128 0.25 11.21 -4.92
N ALA A 129 -0.45 10.08 -5.00
CA ALA A 129 -1.89 9.98 -5.29
C ALA A 129 -2.33 10.42 -6.69
N GLU A 130 -1.44 10.43 -7.66
CA GLU A 130 -1.79 10.74 -9.06
C GLU A 130 -2.81 9.74 -9.65
N ARG A 131 -2.83 8.51 -9.15
CA ARG A 131 -3.71 7.42 -9.62
C ARG A 131 -4.58 6.89 -8.48
N SER A 132 -4.07 5.99 -7.64
CA SER A 132 -4.82 5.42 -6.53
C SER A 132 -4.64 6.22 -5.24
N ALA A 133 -5.73 6.38 -4.47
CA ALA A 133 -5.70 6.97 -3.14
C ALA A 133 -5.62 5.93 -2.00
N ILE A 134 -5.60 4.62 -2.30
CA ILE A 134 -5.57 3.56 -1.27
C ILE A 134 -4.43 3.79 -0.25
N GLY A 135 -3.20 3.98 -0.74
CA GLY A 135 -2.06 4.21 0.16
C GLY A 135 -2.08 5.57 0.85
N THR A 136 -2.72 6.56 0.25
CA THR A 136 -2.82 7.93 0.74
C THR A 136 -3.82 8.02 1.88
N VAL A 137 -5.05 7.60 1.66
CA VAL A 137 -6.09 7.57 2.70
C VAL A 137 -5.73 6.54 3.78
N GLY A 138 -5.21 5.37 3.37
CA GLY A 138 -4.77 4.34 4.30
C GLY A 138 -3.65 4.77 5.24
N PHE A 139 -2.81 5.74 4.85
CA PHE A 139 -1.82 6.33 5.76
C PHE A 139 -2.48 7.00 6.97
N CYS A 140 -3.59 7.70 6.77
CA CYS A 140 -4.32 8.38 7.86
C CYS A 140 -5.30 7.45 8.59
N ASP A 141 -5.98 6.55 7.86
CA ASP A 141 -7.17 5.87 8.37
C ASP A 141 -6.98 4.36 8.59
N GLY A 142 -6.03 3.73 7.87
CA GLY A 142 -5.89 2.27 7.89
C GLY A 142 -7.09 1.54 7.27
N GLY A 143 -7.22 0.24 7.53
CA GLY A 143 -8.35 -0.60 7.14
C GLY A 143 -8.31 -1.17 5.72
N PHE A 144 -9.43 -1.74 5.29
CA PHE A 144 -9.71 -2.08 3.90
C PHE A 144 -10.34 -0.87 3.22
N LEU A 145 -9.83 -0.49 2.07
CA LEU A 145 -10.16 0.75 1.40
C LEU A 145 -10.74 0.46 0.02
N ILE A 146 -11.83 1.14 -0.30
CA ILE A 146 -12.47 1.15 -1.61
C ILE A 146 -12.30 2.55 -2.19
N ASP A 147 -11.48 2.65 -3.21
CA ASP A 147 -11.23 3.89 -3.94
C ASP A 147 -12.12 3.91 -5.18
N HIS A 148 -13.09 4.83 -5.22
CA HIS A 148 -14.01 4.96 -6.34
C HIS A 148 -13.37 5.62 -7.58
N GLY A 149 -12.10 5.97 -7.50
CA GLY A 149 -11.33 6.53 -8.61
C GLY A 149 -11.24 8.05 -8.59
N LEU A 150 -10.65 8.59 -9.65
CA LEU A 150 -10.54 10.03 -9.83
C LEU A 150 -11.92 10.62 -10.13
N PRO A 151 -12.27 11.75 -9.52
CA PRO A 151 -13.50 12.46 -9.85
C PRO A 151 -13.45 13.01 -11.27
N ASP A 152 -14.62 13.22 -11.85
CA ASP A 152 -14.74 13.74 -13.22
C ASP A 152 -14.38 15.21 -13.32
N THR A 153 -14.55 15.95 -12.23
CA THR A 153 -14.22 17.37 -12.13
C THR A 153 -13.23 17.64 -11.02
N LEU A 154 -12.39 18.68 -11.20
CA LEU A 154 -11.42 19.13 -10.18
C LEU A 154 -12.06 19.67 -8.90
N SER A 155 -13.36 20.00 -8.95
CA SER A 155 -14.11 20.52 -7.80
C SER A 155 -14.68 19.41 -6.90
N GLU A 156 -14.68 18.17 -7.36
CA GLU A 156 -15.20 17.03 -6.60
C GLU A 156 -14.14 16.42 -5.71
N THR A 157 -14.53 16.07 -4.50
CA THR A 157 -13.65 15.35 -3.57
C THR A 157 -13.55 13.88 -3.97
N ARG A 158 -12.34 13.34 -3.98
CA ARG A 158 -12.12 11.91 -4.23
C ARG A 158 -12.80 11.07 -3.17
N ASN A 159 -13.64 10.12 -3.60
CA ASN A 159 -14.41 9.26 -2.73
C ASN A 159 -13.61 7.97 -2.42
N VAL A 160 -13.22 7.81 -1.16
CA VAL A 160 -12.59 6.58 -0.66
C VAL A 160 -13.35 6.12 0.57
N HIS A 161 -13.89 4.91 0.50
CA HIS A 161 -14.61 4.29 1.60
C HIS A 161 -13.71 3.34 2.38
N ARG A 162 -13.78 3.39 3.72
CA ARG A 162 -12.97 2.56 4.62
C ARG A 162 -13.83 1.56 5.37
N ILE A 163 -13.34 0.33 5.51
CA ILE A 163 -13.95 -0.72 6.33
C ILE A 163 -12.90 -1.28 7.28
N VAL A 164 -13.29 -1.55 8.52
CA VAL A 164 -12.44 -2.24 9.51
C VAL A 164 -12.33 -3.70 9.10
N VAL A 165 -11.11 -4.22 9.03
CA VAL A 165 -10.85 -5.65 8.79
C VAL A 165 -10.91 -6.39 10.13
N PRO A 166 -11.54 -7.56 10.22
CA PRO A 166 -11.53 -8.35 11.46
C PRO A 166 -10.11 -8.56 12.00
N GLU A 167 -9.89 -8.25 13.28
CA GLU A 167 -8.55 -8.24 13.88
C GLU A 167 -7.87 -9.61 13.91
N ALA A 168 -8.66 -10.69 13.88
CA ALA A 168 -8.15 -12.05 13.82
C ALA A 168 -7.51 -12.37 12.47
N TRP A 169 -7.94 -11.72 11.39
CA TRP A 169 -7.48 -12.03 10.04
C TRP A 169 -5.99 -11.73 9.87
N ARG A 170 -5.36 -12.48 8.97
CA ARG A 170 -3.94 -12.31 8.61
C ARG A 170 -3.81 -12.30 7.09
N PHE A 171 -2.68 -11.80 6.61
CA PHE A 171 -2.29 -11.86 5.21
C PHE A 171 -0.91 -12.50 5.11
N VAL A 172 -0.84 -13.65 4.45
CA VAL A 172 0.44 -14.29 4.13
C VAL A 172 0.98 -13.63 2.88
N LEU A 173 2.11 -12.94 3.01
CA LEU A 173 2.78 -12.24 1.93
C LEU A 173 3.85 -13.15 1.34
N VAL A 174 3.79 -13.40 0.04
CA VAL A 174 4.77 -14.24 -0.65
C VAL A 174 5.38 -13.46 -1.81
N ARG A 175 6.70 -13.41 -1.85
CA ARG A 175 7.42 -12.72 -2.92
C ARG A 175 8.70 -13.45 -3.33
N PRO A 176 9.06 -13.46 -4.63
CA PRO A 176 10.38 -13.92 -5.08
C PRO A 176 11.44 -12.95 -4.58
N MET A 177 12.58 -13.49 -4.09
CA MET A 177 13.67 -12.65 -3.55
C MET A 177 14.43 -11.86 -4.61
N SER A 178 14.51 -12.39 -5.83
CA SER A 178 15.33 -11.85 -6.93
C SER A 178 14.53 -11.01 -7.94
N ALA A 179 13.21 -10.85 -7.77
CA ALA A 179 12.35 -10.18 -8.75
C ALA A 179 11.81 -8.86 -8.22
N GLN A 180 11.65 -7.91 -9.11
CA GLN A 180 11.01 -6.61 -8.85
C GLN A 180 9.78 -6.46 -9.76
N GLY A 181 8.73 -5.82 -9.25
CA GLY A 181 7.53 -5.48 -10.02
C GLY A 181 7.80 -4.37 -11.03
N LEU A 182 6.87 -4.21 -11.96
CA LEU A 182 6.91 -3.11 -12.93
C LEU A 182 6.88 -1.77 -12.18
N CYS A 183 7.75 -0.86 -12.55
CA CYS A 183 7.86 0.44 -11.89
C CYS A 183 8.41 1.52 -12.82
N GLY A 184 8.34 2.77 -12.38
CA GLY A 184 8.96 3.90 -13.06
C GLY A 184 8.34 4.21 -14.42
N ASP A 185 9.18 4.40 -15.45
CA ASP A 185 8.74 4.86 -16.77
C ASP A 185 7.86 3.85 -17.50
N ARG A 186 8.09 2.56 -17.33
CA ARG A 186 7.26 1.50 -17.94
C ARG A 186 5.85 1.53 -17.39
N GLU A 187 5.70 1.65 -16.07
CA GLU A 187 4.39 1.80 -15.43
C GLU A 187 3.70 3.09 -15.88
N ARG A 188 4.42 4.21 -15.93
CA ARG A 188 3.88 5.50 -16.43
C ARG A 188 3.44 5.38 -17.88
N SER A 189 4.26 4.78 -18.75
CA SER A 189 3.94 4.59 -20.17
C SER A 189 2.66 3.79 -20.37
N PHE A 190 2.49 2.68 -19.64
CA PHE A 190 1.29 1.86 -19.73
C PHE A 190 0.02 2.66 -19.43
N PHE A 191 -0.01 3.42 -18.32
CA PHE A 191 -1.18 4.22 -17.96
C PHE A 191 -1.38 5.44 -18.87
N ASN A 192 -0.32 6.02 -19.42
CA ASN A 192 -0.40 7.13 -20.37
C ASN A 192 -0.96 6.69 -21.73
N GLN A 193 -0.76 5.44 -22.14
CA GLN A 193 -1.34 4.85 -23.34
C GLN A 193 -2.84 4.56 -23.18
N ARG A 194 -3.48 5.02 -22.10
CA ARG A 194 -4.91 4.89 -21.81
C ARG A 194 -5.39 3.44 -21.81
N ALA A 195 -4.77 2.60 -20.98
CA ALA A 195 -5.34 1.30 -20.67
C ALA A 195 -6.77 1.50 -20.13
N ILE A 196 -7.76 1.12 -20.91
CA ILE A 196 -9.18 1.25 -20.57
C ILE A 196 -9.77 -0.15 -20.50
N MET A 197 -10.41 -0.47 -19.39
CA MET A 197 -11.19 -1.70 -19.23
C MET A 197 -12.50 -1.59 -19.99
N ALA A 198 -12.95 -2.70 -20.59
CA ALA A 198 -14.30 -2.79 -21.15
C ALA A 198 -15.33 -2.48 -20.05
N GLU A 199 -16.41 -1.79 -20.41
CA GLU A 199 -17.48 -1.40 -19.49
C GLU A 199 -18.02 -2.60 -18.69
N SER A 200 -18.29 -3.71 -19.36
CA SER A 200 -18.75 -4.96 -18.73
C SER A 200 -17.78 -5.52 -17.68
N LEU A 201 -16.45 -5.34 -17.87
CA LEU A 201 -15.46 -5.73 -16.89
C LEU A 201 -15.48 -4.77 -15.68
N VAL A 202 -15.57 -3.46 -15.92
CA VAL A 202 -15.68 -2.46 -14.84
C VAL A 202 -16.91 -2.76 -13.99
N GLU A 203 -18.09 -2.94 -14.60
CA GLU A 203 -19.32 -3.29 -13.91
C GLU A 203 -19.22 -4.59 -13.12
N SER A 204 -18.55 -5.61 -13.69
CA SER A 204 -18.34 -6.89 -13.00
C SER A 204 -17.46 -6.72 -11.77
N LEU A 205 -16.35 -5.99 -11.87
CA LEU A 205 -15.45 -5.71 -10.74
C LEU A 205 -16.14 -4.88 -9.66
N VAL A 206 -16.94 -3.87 -10.06
CA VAL A 206 -17.69 -3.03 -9.13
C VAL A 206 -18.73 -3.85 -8.37
N ARG A 207 -19.51 -4.69 -9.07
CA ARG A 207 -20.44 -5.62 -8.42
C ARG A 207 -19.73 -6.56 -7.44
N GLN A 208 -18.58 -7.09 -7.83
CA GLN A 208 -17.81 -7.97 -6.93
C GLN A 208 -17.33 -7.25 -5.67
N ILE A 209 -16.95 -5.97 -5.78
CA ILE A 209 -16.63 -5.14 -4.61
C ILE A 209 -17.87 -4.95 -3.74
N GLN A 210 -19.00 -4.51 -4.32
CA GLN A 210 -20.18 -4.08 -3.59
C GLN A 210 -21.01 -5.24 -3.03
N ASP A 211 -21.14 -6.32 -3.79
CA ASP A 211 -22.05 -7.43 -3.46
C ASP A 211 -21.33 -8.59 -2.76
N CYS A 212 -19.98 -8.67 -2.87
CA CYS A 212 -19.22 -9.80 -2.33
C CYS A 212 -18.14 -9.36 -1.32
N LEU A 213 -17.14 -8.56 -1.74
CA LEU A 213 -16.02 -8.20 -0.87
C LEU A 213 -16.45 -7.39 0.35
N VAL A 214 -17.20 -6.30 0.14
CA VAL A 214 -17.65 -5.41 1.21
C VAL A 214 -18.55 -6.15 2.21
N PRO A 215 -19.62 -6.85 1.79
CA PRO A 215 -20.48 -7.58 2.72
C PRO A 215 -19.77 -8.73 3.46
N SER A 216 -18.79 -9.38 2.82
CA SER A 216 -18.05 -10.46 3.46
C SER A 216 -17.14 -9.95 4.59
N ILE A 217 -16.50 -8.79 4.43
CA ILE A 217 -15.71 -8.18 5.49
C ILE A 217 -16.62 -7.70 6.63
N GLN A 218 -17.71 -7.00 6.31
CA GLN A 218 -18.65 -6.46 7.29
C GLN A 218 -19.36 -7.55 8.12
N SER A 219 -19.57 -8.72 7.52
CA SER A 219 -20.18 -9.88 8.17
C SER A 219 -19.17 -10.90 8.69
N GLU A 220 -17.87 -10.58 8.61
CA GLU A 220 -16.76 -11.45 9.01
C GLU A 220 -16.78 -12.86 8.37
N LYS A 221 -17.34 -12.96 7.15
CA LYS A 221 -17.43 -14.22 6.39
C LYS A 221 -16.14 -14.46 5.62
N PHE A 222 -15.17 -15.04 6.30
CA PHE A 222 -13.81 -15.21 5.79
C PHE A 222 -13.75 -15.95 4.44
N GLU A 223 -14.43 -17.10 4.33
CA GLU A 223 -14.41 -17.93 3.12
C GLU A 223 -14.96 -17.16 1.91
N SER A 224 -16.06 -16.43 2.11
CA SER A 224 -16.65 -15.59 1.07
C SER A 224 -15.70 -14.47 0.65
N PHE A 225 -15.03 -13.84 1.62
CA PHE A 225 -14.01 -12.81 1.34
C PHE A 225 -12.85 -13.38 0.53
N SER A 226 -12.33 -14.54 0.97
CA SER A 226 -11.18 -15.19 0.35
C SER A 226 -11.43 -15.52 -1.13
N VAL A 227 -12.56 -16.20 -1.41
CA VAL A 227 -12.96 -16.53 -2.80
C VAL A 227 -13.20 -15.27 -3.62
N SER A 228 -13.92 -14.29 -3.07
CA SER A 228 -14.20 -13.03 -3.80
C SER A 228 -12.93 -12.24 -4.11
N LEU A 229 -11.94 -12.24 -3.20
CA LEU A 229 -10.66 -11.58 -3.44
C LEU A 229 -9.86 -12.26 -4.56
N GLU A 230 -9.89 -13.59 -4.60
CA GLU A 230 -9.26 -14.38 -5.66
C GLU A 230 -9.89 -14.07 -7.03
N ASP A 231 -11.22 -14.10 -7.12
CA ASP A 231 -11.95 -13.81 -8.34
C ASP A 231 -11.68 -12.38 -8.85
N TYR A 232 -11.69 -11.40 -7.92
CA TYR A 232 -11.35 -10.02 -8.23
C TYR A 232 -9.90 -9.90 -8.74
N GLY A 233 -8.95 -10.48 -8.03
CA GLY A 233 -7.54 -10.48 -8.39
C GLY A 233 -7.27 -11.13 -9.74
N ASP A 234 -7.94 -12.26 -10.02
CA ASP A 234 -7.83 -12.97 -11.31
C ASP A 234 -8.42 -12.14 -12.45
N ALA A 235 -9.56 -11.48 -12.26
CA ALA A 235 -10.18 -10.63 -13.28
C ALA A 235 -9.29 -9.44 -13.63
N VAL A 236 -8.75 -8.78 -12.63
CA VAL A 236 -7.78 -7.69 -12.79
C VAL A 236 -6.48 -8.19 -13.42
N GLY A 237 -5.95 -9.33 -12.95
CA GLY A 237 -4.73 -9.94 -13.48
C GLY A 237 -4.85 -10.27 -14.96
N ARG A 238 -6.00 -10.80 -15.41
CA ARG A 238 -6.28 -11.05 -16.83
C ARG A 238 -6.24 -9.78 -17.70
N PHE A 239 -6.75 -8.66 -17.18
CA PHE A 239 -6.67 -7.39 -17.90
C PHE A 239 -5.21 -6.94 -18.08
N TYR A 240 -4.39 -7.09 -17.05
CA TYR A 240 -2.98 -6.69 -17.09
C TYR A 240 -2.04 -7.73 -17.69
N ALA A 241 -2.54 -8.93 -18.05
CA ALA A 241 -1.73 -10.06 -18.52
C ALA A 241 -0.88 -9.73 -19.75
N ALA A 242 -1.39 -8.92 -20.67
CA ALA A 242 -0.66 -8.51 -21.87
C ALA A 242 0.62 -7.70 -21.54
N GLU A 243 0.61 -6.90 -20.48
CA GLU A 243 1.75 -6.08 -20.08
C GLU A 243 2.71 -6.82 -19.14
N GLN A 244 2.18 -7.62 -18.22
CA GLN A 244 2.98 -8.31 -17.20
C GLN A 244 3.36 -9.75 -17.58
N GLY A 245 2.84 -10.25 -18.70
CA GLY A 245 3.16 -11.56 -19.28
C GLY A 245 2.19 -12.69 -18.92
N ASP A 246 1.43 -12.59 -17.82
CA ASP A 246 0.41 -13.56 -17.39
C ASP A 246 -0.50 -12.90 -16.33
N ILE A 247 -1.48 -13.63 -15.78
CA ILE A 247 -2.33 -13.19 -14.65
C ILE A 247 -1.49 -12.76 -13.44
N PHE A 248 -0.39 -13.46 -13.17
CA PHE A 248 0.62 -13.09 -12.16
C PHE A 248 1.91 -12.69 -12.86
N ALA A 249 2.52 -11.60 -12.45
CA ALA A 249 3.72 -11.03 -13.08
C ALA A 249 4.96 -11.94 -13.01
N HIS A 250 4.96 -12.97 -12.16
CA HIS A 250 6.09 -13.88 -12.03
C HIS A 250 5.66 -15.35 -12.20
N PRO A 251 6.33 -16.12 -13.08
CA PRO A 251 5.90 -17.50 -13.41
C PRO A 251 5.92 -18.42 -12.19
N VAL A 252 6.87 -18.26 -11.27
CA VAL A 252 6.94 -19.06 -10.04
C VAL A 252 5.75 -18.77 -9.13
N ILE A 253 5.30 -17.51 -9.05
CA ILE A 253 4.11 -17.16 -8.28
C ILE A 253 2.85 -17.78 -8.89
N ARG A 254 2.71 -17.75 -10.22
CA ARG A 254 1.61 -18.44 -10.90
C ARG A 254 1.58 -19.94 -10.57
N LYS A 255 2.74 -20.60 -10.62
CA LYS A 255 2.86 -22.03 -10.26
C LYS A 255 2.50 -22.27 -8.79
N LEU A 256 2.97 -21.42 -7.90
CA LEU A 256 2.63 -21.51 -6.47
C LEU A 256 1.12 -21.38 -6.25
N VAL A 257 0.45 -20.42 -6.89
CA VAL A 257 -1.01 -20.25 -6.77
C VAL A 257 -1.76 -21.48 -7.23
N VAL A 258 -1.34 -22.12 -8.32
CA VAL A 258 -1.95 -23.39 -8.80
C VAL A 258 -1.80 -24.49 -7.73
N ILE A 259 -0.62 -24.61 -7.11
CA ILE A 259 -0.38 -25.58 -6.04
C ILE A 259 -1.28 -25.31 -4.83
N LEU A 260 -1.38 -24.05 -4.41
CA LEU A 260 -2.19 -23.65 -3.25
C LEU A 260 -3.68 -23.90 -3.50
N ARG A 261 -4.19 -23.54 -4.68
CA ARG A 261 -5.59 -23.81 -5.08
C ARG A 261 -5.91 -25.30 -5.09
N ALA A 262 -5.00 -26.12 -5.59
CA ALA A 262 -5.15 -27.58 -5.57
C ALA A 262 -5.19 -28.15 -4.15
N ALA A 263 -4.59 -27.44 -3.18
CA ALA A 263 -4.64 -27.76 -1.76
C ALA A 263 -5.85 -27.12 -1.03
N GLY A 264 -6.79 -26.50 -1.76
CA GLY A 264 -7.97 -25.84 -1.19
C GLY A 264 -7.71 -24.49 -0.53
N ILE A 265 -6.55 -23.86 -0.82
CA ILE A 265 -6.19 -22.53 -0.31
C ILE A 265 -6.57 -21.50 -1.37
N HIS A 266 -7.51 -20.63 -1.02
CA HIS A 266 -8.07 -19.59 -1.88
C HIS A 266 -7.68 -18.18 -1.42
N GLY A 267 -7.95 -17.16 -2.26
CA GLY A 267 -7.74 -15.76 -1.94
C GLY A 267 -6.38 -15.21 -2.35
N ALA A 268 -5.57 -15.99 -3.04
CA ALA A 268 -4.30 -15.50 -3.55
C ALA A 268 -4.51 -14.40 -4.59
N ALA A 269 -4.08 -13.17 -4.25
CA ALA A 269 -4.19 -12.01 -5.12
C ALA A 269 -2.86 -11.26 -5.22
N GLN A 270 -2.52 -10.82 -6.44
CA GLN A 270 -1.32 -10.02 -6.67
C GLN A 270 -1.53 -8.60 -6.15
N SER A 271 -0.50 -8.03 -5.54
CA SER A 271 -0.52 -6.64 -5.13
C SER A 271 0.18 -5.75 -6.15
N SER A 272 -0.56 -4.81 -6.73
CA SER A 272 -0.06 -3.88 -7.75
C SER A 272 0.57 -4.63 -8.93
N TRP A 273 1.73 -4.19 -9.42
CA TRP A 273 2.50 -4.87 -10.47
C TRP A 273 3.33 -6.07 -9.97
N GLY A 274 2.99 -6.62 -8.81
CA GLY A 274 3.74 -7.73 -8.24
C GLY A 274 5.19 -7.39 -7.88
N PRO A 275 6.10 -8.38 -7.91
CA PRO A 275 5.85 -9.80 -8.18
C PRO A 275 5.21 -10.55 -7.00
N GLY A 276 4.95 -9.87 -5.89
CA GLY A 276 4.39 -10.47 -4.69
C GLY A 276 2.88 -10.69 -4.77
N ILE A 277 2.42 -11.70 -4.06
CA ILE A 277 1.01 -11.96 -3.78
C ILE A 277 0.74 -11.88 -2.28
N SER A 278 -0.52 -11.74 -1.94
CA SER A 278 -1.02 -11.98 -0.59
C SER A 278 -2.10 -13.06 -0.61
N ILE A 279 -2.17 -13.82 0.48
CA ILE A 279 -3.17 -14.85 0.72
C ILE A 279 -3.80 -14.54 2.06
N PRO A 280 -5.12 -14.25 2.15
CA PRO A 280 -5.79 -14.01 3.41
C PRO A 280 -5.87 -15.29 4.24
N ALA A 281 -5.90 -15.13 5.55
CA ALA A 281 -6.12 -16.19 6.52
C ALA A 281 -7.06 -15.72 7.63
N SER A 282 -7.92 -16.58 8.14
CA SER A 282 -8.92 -16.24 9.16
C SER A 282 -8.33 -16.06 10.56
N SER A 283 -7.12 -16.60 10.79
CA SER A 283 -6.38 -16.47 12.05
C SER A 283 -4.89 -16.64 11.85
N ILE A 284 -4.10 -16.47 12.91
CA ILE A 284 -2.65 -16.70 12.86
C ILE A 284 -2.33 -18.20 12.63
N GLU A 285 -3.09 -19.11 13.21
CA GLU A 285 -2.93 -20.56 13.03
C GLU A 285 -3.24 -20.96 11.59
N HIS A 286 -4.29 -20.38 10.99
CA HIS A 286 -4.59 -20.58 9.59
C HIS A 286 -3.47 -20.01 8.70
N ALA A 287 -2.97 -18.82 8.99
CA ALA A 287 -1.85 -18.26 8.27
C ALA A 287 -0.60 -19.16 8.34
N GLN A 288 -0.28 -19.69 9.53
CA GLN A 288 0.84 -20.61 9.69
C GLN A 288 0.63 -21.90 8.88
N SER A 289 -0.58 -22.45 8.86
CA SER A 289 -0.90 -23.63 8.04
C SER A 289 -0.73 -23.39 6.53
N ILE A 290 -0.95 -22.16 6.07
CA ILE A 290 -0.66 -21.76 4.68
C ILE A 290 0.84 -21.67 4.46
N VAL A 291 1.58 -21.02 5.36
CA VAL A 291 3.06 -20.90 5.29
C VAL A 291 3.72 -22.26 5.20
N ASP A 292 3.28 -23.24 5.99
CA ASP A 292 3.83 -24.60 6.03
C ASP A 292 3.67 -25.36 4.68
N ARG A 293 2.78 -24.88 3.79
CA ARG A 293 2.58 -25.42 2.44
C ARG A 293 3.33 -24.68 1.34
N ILE A 294 3.99 -23.57 1.69
CA ILE A 294 4.78 -22.79 0.75
C ILE A 294 6.25 -23.24 0.84
N PRO A 295 6.82 -23.81 -0.22
CA PRO A 295 8.23 -24.17 -0.19
C PRO A 295 9.09 -22.92 -0.10
N PRO A 296 10.25 -22.97 0.61
CA PRO A 296 11.17 -21.84 0.68
C PRO A 296 11.80 -21.49 -0.68
N GLU A 297 11.79 -22.46 -1.58
CA GLU A 297 12.27 -22.32 -2.96
C GLU A 297 11.33 -23.07 -3.90
N LEU A 298 11.04 -22.48 -5.05
CA LEU A 298 10.29 -23.12 -6.12
C LEU A 298 10.98 -22.80 -7.46
N ASP A 299 11.28 -23.85 -8.24
CA ASP A 299 11.95 -23.75 -9.54
C ASP A 299 13.24 -22.89 -9.49
N GLY A 300 14.09 -23.08 -8.48
CA GLY A 300 15.34 -22.31 -8.32
C GLY A 300 15.13 -20.86 -7.83
N THR A 301 13.90 -20.46 -7.52
CA THR A 301 13.59 -19.13 -7.01
C THR A 301 13.32 -19.19 -5.51
N GLN A 302 14.14 -18.48 -4.73
CA GLN A 302 13.93 -18.31 -3.30
C GLN A 302 12.69 -17.45 -3.05
N LEU A 303 11.83 -17.89 -2.14
CA LEU A 303 10.59 -17.20 -1.75
C LEU A 303 10.75 -16.62 -0.34
N ARG A 304 10.43 -15.35 -0.19
CA ARG A 304 10.22 -14.72 1.11
C ARG A 304 8.75 -14.83 1.48
N VAL A 305 8.50 -15.36 2.67
CA VAL A 305 7.16 -15.47 3.22
C VAL A 305 7.10 -14.73 4.55
N ASP A 306 6.13 -13.84 4.68
CA ASP A 306 5.89 -13.08 5.90
C ASP A 306 4.39 -13.16 6.25
N ILE A 307 4.02 -13.15 7.54
CA ILE A 307 2.62 -13.02 7.98
C ILE A 307 2.43 -11.59 8.47
N ALA A 308 1.38 -10.93 7.98
CA ALA A 308 1.06 -9.56 8.35
C ALA A 308 -0.34 -9.45 8.97
N GLU A 309 -0.49 -8.53 9.91
CA GLU A 309 -1.75 -8.14 10.51
C GLU A 309 -2.39 -7.01 9.71
N PRO A 310 -3.73 -6.90 9.64
CA PRO A 310 -4.38 -5.70 9.15
C PRO A 310 -4.03 -4.50 10.04
N LEU A 311 -3.80 -3.35 9.45
CA LEU A 311 -3.64 -2.08 10.15
C LEU A 311 -4.94 -1.31 10.04
N ASN A 312 -5.78 -1.38 11.06
CA ASN A 312 -7.09 -0.72 11.11
C ASN A 312 -7.04 0.74 11.56
N THR A 313 -5.88 1.21 11.96
CA THR A 313 -5.61 2.61 12.30
C THR A 313 -4.63 3.19 11.30
N GLY A 314 -4.57 4.50 11.18
CA GLY A 314 -3.54 5.15 10.38
C GLY A 314 -2.13 5.01 10.97
N ALA A 315 -1.22 5.77 10.42
CA ALA A 315 0.13 5.91 10.94
C ALA A 315 0.11 6.44 12.38
N SER A 316 0.97 5.91 13.24
CA SER A 316 1.17 6.46 14.58
C SER A 316 2.23 7.55 14.52
N LEU A 317 1.94 8.66 15.22
CA LEU A 317 2.82 9.80 15.31
C LEU A 317 3.10 10.10 16.78
N HIS A 318 4.37 10.24 17.10
CA HIS A 318 4.83 10.62 18.42
C HIS A 318 5.72 11.86 18.27
N SER A 319 5.42 12.93 19.02
CA SER A 319 6.25 14.12 19.06
C SER A 319 6.65 14.42 20.51
N GLU A 320 7.94 14.46 20.76
CA GLU A 320 8.47 14.90 22.05
C GLU A 320 8.88 16.37 21.91
N SER A 321 8.13 17.26 22.57
CA SER A 321 8.58 18.63 22.85
C SER A 321 9.20 18.68 24.23
N PRO A 322 10.27 19.46 24.46
CA PRO A 322 10.87 19.61 25.79
C PRO A 322 9.92 20.17 26.85
N GLU A 323 8.75 20.67 26.48
CA GLU A 323 7.77 21.34 27.35
C GLU A 323 6.45 20.58 27.54
N MET A 324 6.26 19.39 26.97
CA MET A 324 5.02 18.61 27.14
C MET A 324 5.32 17.12 27.26
N SER A 325 5.35 16.67 28.51
CA SER A 325 5.31 15.23 28.83
C SER A 325 3.86 14.74 28.90
N ASP A 326 3.15 14.72 27.79
CA ASP A 326 1.88 14.01 27.71
C ASP A 326 1.70 13.41 26.33
N GLY A 327 1.70 12.07 26.29
CA GLY A 327 1.48 11.30 25.08
C GLY A 327 0.06 11.47 24.56
N GLN A 328 -0.15 12.38 23.63
CA GLN A 328 -1.36 12.39 22.84
C GLN A 328 -1.22 11.39 21.69
N ARG A 329 -1.93 10.27 21.83
CA ARG A 329 -2.29 9.44 20.65
C ARG A 329 -3.27 10.27 19.84
N LEU A 330 -2.93 10.52 18.60
CA LEU A 330 -3.90 11.01 17.63
C LEU A 330 -4.86 9.84 17.32
N VAL A 331 -6.08 9.93 17.85
CA VAL A 331 -7.21 9.06 17.53
C VAL A 331 -7.91 9.63 16.30
#